data_6b7adfc642da51bfa69a084eb189fa72
#
_entry.id   6b7adfc642da51bfa69a084eb189fa72
#
_cell.length_a   1.000
_cell.length_b   1.000
_cell.length_c   1.000
_cell.angle_alpha   90.00
_cell.angle_beta   90.00
_cell.angle_gamma   90.00
#
_symmetry.space_group_name_H-M   'P 1'
#
loop_
_entity.id
_entity.type
_entity.pdbx_description
1 polymer ?
#
loop_
_entity_poly.entity_id
_entity_poly.type
_entity_poly.pdbx_seq_one_letter_code
_entity_poly.pdbx_strand_id
1 'polypeptide(L)'
;DYGHHPTEIKATLTAMRQCWEEKRLIVLFQPHRYTRTQALFEDFVKAFYQTDVLILTEIYAAGEKPIPGVEAKDLCESIRRQGHKDVQFMPDRAAIASHLESMVRPGDVVLTLGAGNIWQVGEELLTRLGK
;
A
#
# COMPACT_ATOMS: atom_id res chain seq x y z
N ASP A 1 9.60 2.35 3.20
CA ASP A 1 10.08 2.97 1.98
C ASP A 1 9.30 4.24 1.69
N TYR A 2 9.99 5.24 1.16
CA TYR A 2 9.40 6.53 0.83
C TYR A 2 8.82 6.60 -0.59
N GLY A 3 8.73 5.48 -1.27
CA GLY A 3 8.14 5.44 -2.59
C GLY A 3 6.72 5.99 -2.59
N HIS A 4 6.48 7.07 -3.33
CA HIS A 4 5.16 7.71 -3.37
C HIS A 4 4.76 8.15 -4.79
N HIS A 5 5.63 8.00 -5.77
CA HIS A 5 5.32 8.25 -7.18
C HIS A 5 5.10 6.91 -7.88
N PRO A 6 4.11 6.80 -8.77
CA PRO A 6 3.82 5.53 -9.45
C PRO A 6 5.02 4.89 -10.15
N THR A 7 5.89 5.70 -10.75
CA THR A 7 7.10 5.20 -11.41
C THR A 7 8.04 4.53 -10.41
N GLU A 8 8.24 5.15 -9.24
CA GLU A 8 9.07 4.60 -8.18
C GLU A 8 8.46 3.32 -7.62
N ILE A 9 7.15 3.31 -7.45
CA ILE A 9 6.43 2.13 -6.96
C ILE A 9 6.63 0.95 -7.90
N LYS A 10 6.43 1.16 -9.21
CA LYS A 10 6.62 0.10 -10.20
C LYS A 10 8.05 -0.42 -10.18
N ALA A 11 9.04 0.47 -10.10
CA ALA A 11 10.45 0.07 -10.07
C ALA A 11 10.77 -0.76 -8.81
N THR A 12 10.28 -0.32 -7.66
CA THR A 12 10.48 -1.02 -6.39
C THR A 12 9.85 -2.42 -6.45
N LEU A 13 8.61 -2.51 -6.92
CA LEU A 13 7.90 -3.79 -6.97
C LEU A 13 8.53 -4.74 -7.99
N THR A 14 9.02 -4.22 -9.11
CA THR A 14 9.73 -5.03 -10.09
C THR A 14 11.01 -5.61 -9.49
N ALA A 15 11.78 -4.79 -8.78
CA ALA A 15 13.00 -5.24 -8.13
C ALA A 15 12.71 -6.29 -7.07
N MET A 16 11.68 -6.08 -6.26
CA MET A 16 11.30 -7.04 -5.23
C MET A 16 10.82 -8.37 -5.83
N ARG A 17 10.07 -8.32 -6.91
CA ARG A 17 9.60 -9.53 -7.57
C ARG A 17 10.75 -10.32 -8.18
N GLN A 18 11.78 -9.64 -8.67
CA GLN A 18 12.99 -10.31 -9.16
C GLN A 18 13.76 -11.01 -8.03
N CYS A 19 13.79 -10.41 -6.83
CA CYS A 19 14.46 -11.00 -5.69
C CYS A 19 13.67 -12.17 -5.07
N TRP A 20 12.34 -12.07 -5.08
CA TRP A 20 11.46 -13.04 -4.42
C TRP A 20 10.33 -13.47 -5.34
N GLU A 21 10.68 -14.11 -6.44
CA GLU A 21 9.78 -14.50 -7.51
C GLU A 21 8.59 -15.33 -7.04
N GLU A 22 8.84 -16.26 -6.14
CA GLU A 22 7.85 -17.23 -5.68
C GLU A 22 7.23 -16.88 -4.33
N LYS A 23 7.67 -15.79 -3.70
CA LYS A 23 7.13 -15.40 -2.41
C LYS A 23 5.89 -14.54 -2.56
N ARG A 24 4.98 -14.66 -1.60
CA ARG A 24 3.80 -13.80 -1.58
C ARG A 24 4.22 -12.39 -1.16
N LEU A 25 3.90 -11.42 -1.99
CA LEU A 25 4.25 -10.02 -1.76
C LEU A 25 3.03 -9.27 -1.27
N ILE A 26 3.09 -8.81 -0.04
CA ILE A 26 2.03 -8.04 0.62
C ILE A 26 2.50 -6.60 0.73
N VAL A 27 1.74 -5.68 0.19
CA VAL A 27 2.12 -4.26 0.15
C VAL A 27 1.08 -3.42 0.87
N LEU A 28 1.56 -2.58 1.80
CA LEU A 28 0.76 -1.53 2.41
C LEU A 28 1.11 -0.23 1.72
N PHE A 29 0.13 0.41 1.12
CA PHE A 29 0.34 1.69 0.45
C PHE A 29 -0.47 2.78 1.12
N GLN A 30 0.22 3.86 1.51
CA GLN A 30 -0.40 5.07 2.00
C GLN A 30 -0.20 6.17 0.96
N PRO A 31 -1.25 6.57 0.24
CA PRO A 31 -1.13 7.69 -0.69
C PRO A 31 -0.71 8.96 0.06
N HIS A 32 0.14 9.75 -0.57
CA HIS A 32 0.69 10.96 0.05
C HIS A 32 0.15 12.18 -0.67
N ARG A 33 -0.62 12.99 0.03
CA ARG A 33 -1.29 14.20 -0.43
C ARG A 33 -2.44 13.95 -1.40
N TYR A 34 -3.47 14.76 -1.25
CA TYR A 34 -4.66 14.70 -2.12
C TYR A 34 -4.35 15.18 -3.54
N THR A 35 -3.54 16.23 -3.66
CA THR A 35 -3.19 16.76 -4.98
C THR A 35 -2.43 15.74 -5.83
N ARG A 36 -1.47 15.03 -5.23
CA ARG A 36 -0.70 14.00 -5.94
C ARG A 36 -1.58 12.82 -6.31
N THR A 37 -2.43 12.38 -5.38
CA THR A 37 -3.34 11.26 -5.63
C THR A 37 -4.26 11.58 -6.79
N GLN A 38 -4.81 12.79 -6.83
CA GLN A 38 -5.68 13.24 -7.91
C GLN A 38 -4.93 13.29 -9.25
N ALA A 39 -3.77 13.94 -9.25
CA ALA A 39 -3.01 14.15 -10.49
C ALA A 39 -2.51 12.86 -11.12
N LEU A 40 -2.16 11.87 -10.29
CA LEU A 40 -1.54 10.62 -10.74
C LEU A 40 -2.46 9.42 -10.56
N PHE A 41 -3.75 9.64 -10.39
CA PHE A 41 -4.72 8.60 -10.04
C PHE A 41 -4.64 7.39 -10.97
N GLU A 42 -4.70 7.62 -12.29
CA GLU A 42 -4.67 6.53 -13.27
C GLU A 42 -3.35 5.78 -13.27
N ASP A 43 -2.25 6.49 -13.02
CA ASP A 43 -0.94 5.86 -12.92
C ASP A 43 -0.83 4.98 -11.66
N PHE A 44 -1.40 5.44 -10.54
CA PHE A 44 -1.47 4.62 -9.32
C PHE A 44 -2.29 3.35 -9.55
N VAL A 45 -3.41 3.47 -10.27
CA VAL A 45 -4.26 2.32 -10.56
C VAL A 45 -3.48 1.20 -11.24
N LYS A 46 -2.51 1.54 -12.08
CA LYS A 46 -1.71 0.59 -12.85
C LYS A 46 -0.41 0.16 -12.17
N ALA A 47 -0.09 0.71 -10.99
CA ALA A 47 1.23 0.53 -10.39
C ALA A 47 1.40 -0.77 -9.61
N PHE A 48 0.32 -1.44 -9.23
CA PHE A 48 0.35 -2.51 -8.23
C PHE A 48 0.10 -3.92 -8.77
N TYR A 49 0.18 -4.13 -10.07
CA TYR A 49 -0.15 -5.42 -10.68
C TYR A 49 0.75 -6.57 -10.20
N GLN A 50 1.94 -6.26 -9.67
CA GLN A 50 2.88 -7.29 -9.21
C GLN A 50 2.67 -7.71 -7.75
N THR A 51 1.76 -7.05 -7.03
CA THR A 51 1.48 -7.42 -5.63
C THR A 51 0.48 -8.55 -5.57
N ASP A 52 0.68 -9.45 -4.60
CA ASP A 52 -0.30 -10.51 -4.34
C ASP A 52 -1.43 -10.00 -3.47
N VAL A 53 -1.09 -9.22 -2.44
CA VAL A 53 -2.05 -8.57 -1.56
C VAL A 53 -1.69 -7.10 -1.46
N LEU A 54 -2.67 -6.24 -1.68
CA LEU A 54 -2.49 -4.79 -1.56
C LEU A 54 -3.47 -4.25 -0.53
N ILE A 55 -2.95 -3.51 0.44
CA ILE A 55 -3.77 -2.84 1.44
C ILE A 55 -3.52 -1.33 1.30
N LEU A 56 -4.58 -0.57 1.05
CA LEU A 56 -4.53 0.88 0.98
C LEU A 56 -5.06 1.47 2.29
N THR A 57 -4.37 2.51 2.77
CA THR A 57 -4.83 3.30 3.92
C THR A 57 -5.42 4.62 3.43
N GLU A 58 -5.89 5.43 4.37
CA GLU A 58 -6.31 6.79 4.08
C GLU A 58 -5.15 7.61 3.51
N ILE A 59 -5.48 8.60 2.69
CA ILE A 59 -4.49 9.54 2.16
C ILE A 59 -3.85 10.30 3.32
N TYR A 60 -2.53 10.35 3.33
CA TYR A 60 -1.79 11.18 4.28
C TYR A 60 -1.78 12.61 3.76
N ALA A 61 -2.48 13.49 4.46
CA ALA A 61 -2.76 14.85 3.96
C ALA A 61 -1.51 15.75 3.86
N ALA A 62 -0.54 15.57 4.74
CA ALA A 62 0.67 16.42 4.80
C ALA A 62 0.36 17.90 4.82
N GLY A 63 -0.67 18.29 5.59
CA GLY A 63 -1.09 19.67 5.72
C GLY A 63 -2.11 20.16 4.70
N GLU A 64 -2.41 19.34 3.69
CA GLU A 64 -3.43 19.70 2.71
C GLU A 64 -4.85 19.52 3.27
N LYS A 65 -5.78 20.26 2.71
CA LYS A 65 -7.20 20.02 2.97
C LYS A 65 -7.70 18.92 2.04
N PRO A 66 -8.66 18.10 2.51
CA PRO A 66 -9.26 17.10 1.63
C PRO A 66 -9.84 17.74 0.37
N ILE A 67 -9.67 17.05 -0.76
CA ILE A 67 -10.27 17.46 -2.04
C ILE A 67 -11.53 16.62 -2.24
N PRO A 68 -12.71 17.24 -2.41
CA PRO A 68 -13.94 16.49 -2.65
C PRO A 68 -13.78 15.51 -3.83
N GLY A 69 -14.18 14.27 -3.62
CA GLY A 69 -14.10 13.25 -4.67
C GLY A 69 -12.75 12.55 -4.78
N VAL A 70 -11.75 12.95 -4.00
CA VAL A 70 -10.42 12.30 -4.00
C VAL A 70 -10.27 11.50 -2.71
N GLU A 71 -10.42 10.18 -2.83
CA GLU A 71 -10.37 9.28 -1.68
C GLU A 71 -9.58 8.01 -2.00
N ALA A 72 -8.87 7.50 -1.00
CA ALA A 72 -8.13 6.24 -1.15
C ALA A 72 -9.07 5.07 -1.45
N LYS A 73 -10.29 5.11 -0.94
CA LYS A 73 -11.32 4.11 -1.22
C LYS A 73 -11.61 4.00 -2.71
N ASP A 74 -11.70 5.13 -3.41
CA ASP A 74 -11.95 5.14 -4.85
C ASP A 74 -10.76 4.59 -5.63
N LEU A 75 -9.56 4.87 -5.17
CA LEU A 75 -8.35 4.29 -5.73
C LEU A 75 -8.36 2.77 -5.59
N CYS A 76 -8.74 2.28 -4.42
CA CYS A 76 -8.87 0.85 -4.15
C CYS A 76 -9.86 0.19 -5.12
N GLU A 77 -11.03 0.78 -5.30
CA GLU A 77 -12.05 0.27 -6.22
C GLU A 77 -11.56 0.24 -7.66
N SER A 78 -10.84 1.29 -8.09
CA SER A 78 -10.31 1.35 -9.45
C SER A 78 -9.22 0.30 -9.69
N ILE A 79 -8.38 0.05 -8.69
CA ILE A 79 -7.37 -1.01 -8.77
C ILE A 79 -8.05 -2.37 -8.88
N ARG A 80 -9.11 -2.60 -8.12
CA ARG A 80 -9.88 -3.84 -8.18
C ARG A 80 -10.48 -4.05 -9.57
N ARG A 81 -11.01 -2.99 -10.18
CA ARG A 81 -11.59 -3.05 -11.53
C ARG A 81 -10.56 -3.37 -12.61
N GLN A 82 -9.29 -3.02 -12.37
CA GLN A 82 -8.19 -3.37 -13.28
C GLN A 82 -7.81 -4.84 -13.19
N GLY A 83 -8.42 -5.59 -12.30
CA GLY A 83 -8.21 -7.03 -12.18
C GLY A 83 -7.32 -7.47 -11.04
N HIS A 84 -6.98 -6.57 -10.10
CA HIS A 84 -6.20 -6.98 -8.92
C HIS A 84 -7.04 -7.95 -8.08
N LYS A 85 -6.43 -9.08 -7.73
CA LYS A 85 -7.14 -10.18 -7.07
C LYS A 85 -7.44 -9.95 -5.60
N ASP A 86 -6.60 -9.17 -4.91
CA ASP A 86 -6.73 -8.99 -3.46
C ASP A 86 -6.27 -7.60 -3.05
N VAL A 87 -7.13 -6.62 -3.27
CA VAL A 87 -6.90 -5.25 -2.83
C VAL A 87 -7.96 -4.86 -1.82
N GLN A 88 -7.53 -4.29 -0.70
CA GLN A 88 -8.40 -3.93 0.41
C GLN A 88 -8.13 -2.49 0.85
N PHE A 89 -9.18 -1.79 1.24
CA PHE A 89 -9.07 -0.48 1.86
C PHE A 89 -9.24 -0.63 3.37
N MET A 90 -8.22 -0.23 4.13
CA MET A 90 -8.24 -0.31 5.60
C MET A 90 -7.76 1.02 6.17
N PRO A 91 -8.68 1.91 6.55
CA PRO A 91 -8.29 3.24 7.05
C PRO A 91 -7.72 3.23 8.47
N ASP A 92 -8.06 2.24 9.29
CA ASP A 92 -7.62 2.16 10.67
C ASP A 92 -6.28 1.41 10.76
N ARG A 93 -5.21 2.12 11.09
CA ARG A 93 -3.86 1.53 11.17
C ARG A 93 -3.76 0.43 12.23
N ALA A 94 -4.47 0.57 13.35
CA ALA A 94 -4.46 -0.46 14.38
C ALA A 94 -5.07 -1.76 13.85
N ALA A 95 -6.13 -1.64 13.07
CA ALA A 95 -6.76 -2.80 12.44
C ALA A 95 -5.84 -3.46 11.41
N ILE A 96 -5.02 -2.68 10.69
CA ILE A 96 -4.09 -3.22 9.70
C ILE A 96 -3.06 -4.12 10.37
N ALA A 97 -2.43 -3.67 11.45
CA ALA A 97 -1.41 -4.45 12.13
C ALA A 97 -1.98 -5.78 12.64
N SER A 98 -3.16 -5.73 13.23
CA SER A 98 -3.86 -6.93 13.71
C SER A 98 -4.22 -7.88 12.57
N HIS A 99 -4.71 -7.34 11.46
CA HIS A 99 -5.05 -8.13 10.28
C HIS A 99 -3.82 -8.81 9.69
N LEU A 100 -2.73 -8.08 9.56
CA LEU A 100 -1.48 -8.63 9.04
C LEU A 100 -0.94 -9.73 9.94
N GLU A 101 -0.99 -9.55 11.25
CA GLU A 101 -0.56 -10.57 12.20
C GLU A 101 -1.30 -11.89 11.96
N SER A 102 -2.59 -11.81 11.68
CA SER A 102 -3.42 -13.00 11.46
C SER A 102 -3.21 -13.66 10.10
N MET A 103 -2.73 -12.91 9.10
CA MET A 103 -2.64 -13.45 7.74
C MET A 103 -1.22 -13.76 7.26
N VAL A 104 -0.21 -13.13 7.84
CA VAL A 104 1.19 -13.32 7.42
C VAL A 104 1.66 -14.73 7.75
N ARG A 105 2.37 -15.34 6.81
CA ARG A 105 2.94 -16.69 6.96
C ARG A 105 4.45 -16.64 6.75
N PRO A 106 5.19 -17.64 7.26
CA PRO A 106 6.62 -17.73 6.99
C PRO A 106 6.88 -17.71 5.47
N GLY A 107 7.84 -16.92 5.05
CA GLY A 107 8.17 -16.75 3.65
C GLY A 107 7.48 -15.58 2.96
N ASP A 108 6.47 -14.97 3.57
CA ASP A 108 5.84 -13.78 3.01
C ASP A 108 6.79 -12.58 3.09
N VAL A 109 6.68 -11.69 2.12
CA VAL A 109 7.40 -10.42 2.11
C VAL A 109 6.38 -9.30 2.28
N VAL A 110 6.58 -8.46 3.28
CA VAL A 110 5.70 -7.32 3.57
C VAL A 110 6.47 -6.03 3.32
N LEU A 111 5.92 -5.17 2.49
CA LEU A 111 6.52 -3.88 2.15
C LEU A 111 5.55 -2.76 2.52
N THR A 112 6.06 -1.73 3.19
CA THR A 112 5.30 -0.50 3.42
C THR A 112 5.78 0.57 2.44
N LEU A 113 4.86 1.22 1.75
CA LEU A 113 5.14 2.28 0.80
C LEU A 113 4.39 3.54 1.20
N GLY A 114 5.10 4.64 1.34
CA GLY A 114 4.51 5.92 1.66
C GLY A 114 5.52 6.88 2.27
N ALA A 115 5.28 8.17 2.10
CA ALA A 115 6.15 9.23 2.64
C ALA A 115 5.66 9.77 3.98
N GLY A 116 4.54 9.26 4.50
CA GLY A 116 3.97 9.68 5.78
C GLY A 116 4.38 8.75 6.92
N ASN A 117 3.39 8.23 7.63
CA ASN A 117 3.62 7.45 8.84
C ASN A 117 3.28 5.96 8.74
N ILE A 118 3.10 5.45 7.53
CA ILE A 118 2.73 4.04 7.32
C ILE A 118 3.81 3.06 7.85
N TRP A 119 5.07 3.49 7.89
CA TRP A 119 6.17 2.67 8.42
C TRP A 119 5.91 2.20 9.85
N GLN A 120 5.10 2.95 10.62
CA GLN A 120 4.78 2.58 12.01
C GLN A 120 3.98 1.28 12.08
N VAL A 121 3.18 0.99 11.05
CA VAL A 121 2.44 -0.28 10.98
C VAL A 121 3.41 -1.45 10.85
N GLY A 122 4.47 -1.28 10.05
CA GLY A 122 5.51 -2.29 9.92
C GLY A 122 6.22 -2.57 11.24
N GLU A 123 6.55 -1.51 11.98
CA GLU A 123 7.17 -1.64 13.29
C GLU A 123 6.25 -2.37 14.29
N GLU A 124 4.98 -2.01 14.30
CA GLU A 124 4.00 -2.66 15.17
C GLU A 124 3.84 -4.14 14.81
N LEU A 125 3.82 -4.46 13.52
CA LEU A 125 3.73 -5.85 13.06
C LEU A 125 4.92 -6.66 13.56
N LEU A 126 6.14 -6.12 13.45
CA LEU A 126 7.34 -6.80 13.96
C LEU A 126 7.22 -7.07 15.44
N THR A 127 6.74 -6.11 16.21
CA THR A 127 6.53 -6.28 17.65
C THR A 127 5.52 -7.39 17.92
N ARG A 128 4.40 -7.40 17.22
CA ARG A 128 3.35 -8.42 17.38
C ARG A 128 3.84 -9.83 17.03
N LEU A 129 4.72 -9.93 16.05
CA LEU A 129 5.30 -11.21 15.64
C LEU A 129 6.45 -11.67 16.54
N GLY A 130 6.82 -10.88 17.54
CA GLY A 130 7.89 -11.22 18.48
C GLY A 130 9.29 -11.08 17.90
N LYS A 131 9.45 -10.19 16.95
CA LYS A 131 10.74 -10.00 16.26
C LYS A 131 11.54 -8.83 16.77
#